data_31a84408f5f07d394cc6b887c0ad86fb
#
_entry.id   31a84408f5f07d394cc6b887c0ad86fb
#
_cell.length_a   1.000
_cell.length_b   1.000
_cell.length_c   1.000
_cell.angle_alpha   90.00
_cell.angle_beta   90.00
_cell.angle_gamma   90.00
#
_symmetry.space_group_name_H-M   'P 1'
#
loop_
_entity.id
_entity.type
_entity.pdbx_description
1 polymer ?
#
loop_
_entity_poly.entity_id
_entity_poly.type
_entity_poly.pdbx_seq_one_letter_code
_entity_poly.pdbx_strand_id
1 'polypeptide(L)'
;MKTAPLVFAVFGLLTGTVSAAENPSWPCYQGPNGNFSATDCGLTLVDDLKDARLVWKSQEPTPPGAAQSPRYGGHGWHGISLKDFKPIKIPLAAGGEATSGGGIPLPGGGATSLLVADGKVFASYFVPSGEVVDAGEQKKRDLGPGTWTPDYWRVSADDVVLAVDAATGKTLWKQVFKDKGLNWTDHKSIITNHTGAVFGGRVYVIGSTCRVYCLDAATGKLVWEGDLGAEHLKLEEVKKKGLAEKKSFGGINRGHCHGSTFAAGVLVCPDFQGGLIGFDGATGKKLWQVPKCLAHHATPTRWVHAGGESVLCGNVDGKVRCLDPLTGKERWTLDTGRQESTLSVAGDVLLLNTGKEPLGPGDEKLLGRASGWKITPAGAKKLWEHTGDEKVGFVSGGMSGLPVWKDRAFVRTKAGTAMLDVNSGKVLARFDGAKTDQESHGYCAEGRFFHEPDSQHGSTHDVLMLGTTADTFKPMGKPWNTPHYDATGYEMPISHPVVAGHLYLRGADGIYCWDLRRK
;
A
#
# COMPACT_ATOMS: atom_id res chain seq x y z
N MET A 1 -62.62 -4.01 36.90
CA MET A 1 -61.41 -3.21 36.62
C MET A 1 -60.24 -3.89 37.35
N LYS A 2 -59.41 -4.60 36.61
CA LYS A 2 -58.21 -5.28 37.16
C LYS A 2 -57.00 -4.56 36.59
N THR A 3 -56.24 -3.89 37.44
CA THR A 3 -54.98 -3.23 37.12
C THR A 3 -53.86 -4.29 37.03
N ALA A 4 -53.15 -4.33 35.88
CA ALA A 4 -51.95 -5.14 35.70
C ALA A 4 -50.71 -4.31 36.11
N PRO A 5 -49.70 -4.92 36.73
CA PRO A 5 -48.48 -4.23 37.09
C PRO A 5 -47.52 -4.10 35.89
N LEU A 6 -46.96 -2.92 35.73
CA LEU A 6 -45.88 -2.62 34.80
C LEU A 6 -44.56 -3.20 35.34
N VAL A 7 -43.97 -4.10 34.59
CA VAL A 7 -42.62 -4.62 34.91
C VAL A 7 -41.60 -3.74 34.18
N PHE A 8 -40.82 -2.98 34.96
CA PHE A 8 -39.63 -2.30 34.46
C PHE A 8 -38.48 -3.30 34.30
N ALA A 9 -38.08 -3.55 33.10
CA ALA A 9 -36.85 -4.27 32.82
C ALA A 9 -35.67 -3.29 32.97
N VAL A 10 -34.87 -3.50 34.01
CA VAL A 10 -33.57 -2.83 34.20
C VAL A 10 -32.58 -3.46 33.26
N PHE A 11 -32.20 -2.75 32.19
CA PHE A 11 -31.05 -3.10 31.39
C PHE A 11 -29.79 -2.76 32.16
N GLY A 12 -29.12 -3.79 32.68
CA GLY A 12 -27.79 -3.66 33.27
C GLY A 12 -26.78 -3.31 32.20
N LEU A 13 -26.16 -2.16 32.32
CA LEU A 13 -24.95 -1.79 31.59
C LEU A 13 -23.82 -2.74 32.02
N LEU A 14 -23.49 -3.69 31.17
CA LEU A 14 -22.22 -4.42 31.25
C LEU A 14 -21.11 -3.49 30.77
N THR A 15 -20.51 -2.76 31.69
CA THR A 15 -19.23 -2.10 31.51
C THR A 15 -18.13 -3.13 31.69
N GLY A 16 -17.25 -3.19 30.73
CA GLY A 16 -15.99 -3.92 30.90
C GLY A 16 -15.75 -5.00 29.86
N THR A 17 -15.63 -4.63 28.61
CA THR A 17 -14.82 -5.42 27.70
C THR A 17 -13.37 -5.04 27.93
N VAL A 18 -12.66 -5.84 28.74
CA VAL A 18 -11.21 -5.97 28.58
C VAL A 18 -11.03 -6.43 27.13
N SER A 19 -10.54 -5.54 26.28
CA SER A 19 -10.10 -5.90 24.95
C SER A 19 -9.09 -7.02 25.11
N ALA A 20 -9.44 -8.23 24.68
CA ALA A 20 -8.44 -9.25 24.47
C ALA A 20 -7.36 -8.59 23.61
N ALA A 21 -6.10 -8.67 24.02
CA ALA A 21 -4.99 -8.12 23.24
C ALA A 21 -5.15 -8.67 21.82
N GLU A 22 -5.46 -7.79 20.87
CA GLU A 22 -5.58 -8.19 19.47
C GLU A 22 -4.27 -8.85 19.07
N ASN A 23 -4.33 -9.99 18.43
CA ASN A 23 -3.14 -10.67 17.93
C ASN A 23 -2.37 -9.69 17.02
N PRO A 24 -1.04 -9.61 17.16
CA PRO A 24 -0.24 -8.75 16.31
C PRO A 24 -0.55 -9.01 14.84
N SER A 25 -0.76 -7.92 14.08
CA SER A 25 -1.20 -8.00 12.69
C SER A 25 -0.64 -6.83 11.87
N TRP A 26 -0.72 -6.97 10.55
CA TRP A 26 -0.50 -5.89 9.57
C TRP A 26 -1.66 -5.89 8.58
N PRO A 27 -2.80 -5.32 8.97
CA PRO A 27 -4.09 -5.58 8.30
C PRO A 27 -4.34 -4.75 7.06
N CYS A 28 -3.55 -3.74 6.78
CA CYS A 28 -3.66 -2.87 5.61
C CYS A 28 -2.30 -2.23 5.28
N TYR A 29 -2.24 -1.43 4.21
CA TYR A 29 -1.01 -0.78 3.73
C TYR A 29 -0.23 -0.05 4.83
N GLN A 30 -0.89 0.69 5.69
CA GLN A 30 -0.29 1.49 6.76
C GLN A 30 -0.05 0.73 8.06
N GLY A 31 -0.29 -0.58 8.06
CA GLY A 31 -0.22 -1.40 9.28
C GLY A 31 -1.39 -1.18 10.24
N PRO A 32 -1.31 -1.70 11.46
CA PRO A 32 -2.42 -1.70 12.41
C PRO A 32 -2.78 -0.31 12.94
N ASN A 33 -1.81 0.61 12.95
CA ASN A 33 -1.93 1.92 13.62
C ASN A 33 -2.17 3.09 12.66
N GLY A 34 -2.30 2.85 11.34
CA GLY A 34 -2.48 3.92 10.35
C GLY A 34 -1.25 4.82 10.18
N ASN A 35 -0.04 4.32 10.44
CA ASN A 35 1.18 5.12 10.51
C ASN A 35 2.47 4.32 10.25
N PHE A 36 2.37 3.20 9.56
CA PHE A 36 3.51 2.34 9.22
C PHE A 36 4.28 1.79 10.44
N SER A 37 3.58 1.59 11.56
CA SER A 37 4.18 0.93 12.72
C SER A 37 3.49 -0.37 13.07
N ALA A 38 4.28 -1.35 13.45
CA ALA A 38 3.80 -2.61 14.02
C ALA A 38 3.21 -2.40 15.42
N THR A 39 2.44 -3.38 15.86
CA THR A 39 2.09 -3.50 17.29
C THR A 39 3.38 -3.74 18.10
N ASP A 40 3.57 -2.95 19.14
CA ASP A 40 4.69 -3.13 20.08
C ASP A 40 4.45 -4.39 20.93
N CYS A 41 5.24 -5.41 20.71
CA CYS A 41 5.17 -6.67 21.46
C CYS A 41 6.23 -6.76 22.57
N GLY A 42 7.04 -5.71 22.73
CA GLY A 42 8.12 -5.66 23.72
C GLY A 42 9.29 -6.60 23.40
N LEU A 43 9.47 -6.94 22.14
CA LEU A 43 10.52 -7.84 21.69
C LEU A 43 11.85 -7.10 21.48
N THR A 44 12.94 -7.81 21.70
CA THR A 44 14.27 -7.32 21.32
C THR A 44 14.63 -7.87 19.96
N LEU A 45 14.87 -6.97 19.00
CA LEU A 45 15.32 -7.35 17.66
C LEU A 45 16.86 -7.40 17.59
N VAL A 46 17.37 -8.05 16.55
CA VAL A 46 18.80 -8.04 16.22
C VAL A 46 19.31 -6.61 16.05
N ASP A 47 20.62 -6.41 16.23
CA ASP A 47 21.24 -5.10 16.01
C ASP A 47 21.78 -4.94 14.58
N ASP A 48 21.86 -6.00 13.82
CA ASP A 48 22.27 -6.01 12.42
C ASP A 48 21.32 -6.96 11.66
N LEU A 49 20.73 -6.48 10.57
CA LEU A 49 19.78 -7.28 9.76
C LEU A 49 20.45 -8.50 9.10
N LYS A 50 21.78 -8.51 8.95
CA LYS A 50 22.49 -9.73 8.50
C LYS A 50 22.33 -10.92 9.46
N ASP A 51 22.01 -10.63 10.73
CA ASP A 51 21.81 -11.65 11.76
C ASP A 51 20.35 -12.15 11.79
N ALA A 52 19.48 -11.57 10.96
CA ALA A 52 18.13 -12.08 10.74
C ALA A 52 18.17 -13.48 10.14
N ARG A 53 17.22 -14.32 10.54
CA ARG A 53 17.19 -15.72 10.11
C ARG A 53 16.02 -15.97 9.19
N LEU A 54 16.29 -16.52 8.01
CA LEU A 54 15.23 -17.04 7.15
C LEU A 54 14.52 -18.19 7.87
N VAL A 55 13.23 -18.03 8.13
CA VAL A 55 12.39 -19.06 8.75
C VAL A 55 11.82 -19.99 7.70
N TRP A 56 11.23 -19.37 6.64
CA TRP A 56 10.66 -20.10 5.51
C TRP A 56 10.55 -19.20 4.27
N LYS A 57 10.42 -19.86 3.14
CA LYS A 57 10.00 -19.32 1.86
C LYS A 57 8.74 -20.08 1.42
N SER A 58 7.73 -19.38 0.91
CA SER A 58 6.53 -20.04 0.39
C SER A 58 6.84 -20.85 -0.87
N GLN A 59 6.03 -21.88 -1.12
CA GLN A 59 6.15 -22.70 -2.33
C GLN A 59 5.55 -22.02 -3.56
N GLU A 60 4.49 -21.25 -3.37
CA GLU A 60 3.81 -20.53 -4.44
C GLU A 60 4.57 -19.25 -4.78
N PRO A 61 4.89 -19.04 -6.07
CA PRO A 61 5.42 -17.76 -6.49
C PRO A 61 4.38 -16.67 -6.31
N THR A 62 4.83 -15.49 -5.91
CA THR A 62 4.02 -14.28 -5.84
C THR A 62 4.58 -13.25 -6.81
N PRO A 63 4.47 -13.49 -8.13
CA PRO A 63 5.16 -12.67 -9.09
C PRO A 63 4.77 -11.21 -8.87
N PRO A 64 5.74 -10.36 -8.60
CA PRO A 64 5.52 -8.94 -8.68
C PRO A 64 5.46 -8.63 -10.15
N GLY A 65 4.46 -7.95 -10.59
CA GLY A 65 4.44 -7.56 -11.97
C GLY A 65 5.57 -6.60 -12.28
N ALA A 66 6.51 -7.02 -13.05
CA ALA A 66 7.47 -6.12 -13.63
C ALA A 66 7.42 -6.29 -15.14
N ALA A 67 6.84 -5.35 -15.83
CA ALA A 67 7.09 -5.22 -17.24
C ALA A 67 8.53 -4.74 -17.38
N GLN A 68 9.33 -5.47 -18.11
CA GLN A 68 10.68 -5.06 -18.39
C GLN A 68 10.70 -4.21 -19.64
N SER A 69 11.21 -3.03 -19.50
CA SER A 69 11.53 -2.20 -20.63
C SER A 69 12.93 -2.55 -21.14
N PRO A 70 13.10 -2.98 -22.39
CA PRO A 70 14.39 -3.07 -23.03
C PRO A 70 15.14 -1.73 -23.04
N ARG A 71 14.42 -0.63 -22.83
CA ARG A 71 14.92 0.75 -22.81
C ARG A 71 15.91 1.00 -21.68
N TYR A 72 15.88 0.21 -20.61
CA TYR A 72 16.73 0.37 -19.44
C TYR A 72 17.85 -0.67 -19.35
N GLY A 73 18.35 -1.12 -20.51
CA GLY A 73 19.60 -1.88 -20.57
C GLY A 73 19.53 -3.31 -20.04
N GLY A 74 18.36 -3.92 -20.03
CA GLY A 74 18.21 -5.32 -19.62
C GLY A 74 18.24 -5.52 -18.11
N HIS A 75 18.28 -4.47 -17.35
CA HIS A 75 17.91 -4.50 -15.93
C HIS A 75 16.39 -4.42 -15.88
N GLY A 76 15.78 -5.34 -15.20
CA GLY A 76 14.38 -5.18 -14.81
C GLY A 76 14.24 -3.83 -14.10
N TRP A 77 13.15 -3.16 -14.25
CA TRP A 77 12.84 -1.91 -13.56
C TRP A 77 13.04 -2.01 -12.04
N HIS A 78 13.27 -3.17 -11.55
CA HIS A 78 13.24 -3.53 -10.16
C HIS A 78 14.45 -4.33 -9.70
N GLY A 79 15.59 -4.19 -10.36
CA GLY A 79 16.79 -4.89 -9.94
C GLY A 79 16.76 -6.41 -10.16
N ILE A 80 15.65 -6.96 -10.69
CA ILE A 80 15.60 -8.37 -11.03
C ILE A 80 16.41 -8.57 -12.29
N SER A 81 17.50 -9.32 -12.18
CA SER A 81 18.30 -9.68 -13.30
C SER A 81 17.49 -10.53 -14.27
N LEU A 82 17.42 -10.10 -15.55
CA LEU A 82 16.85 -10.92 -16.63
C LEU A 82 17.52 -12.29 -16.76
N LYS A 83 18.71 -12.46 -16.21
CA LYS A 83 19.44 -13.73 -16.20
C LYS A 83 18.72 -14.81 -15.41
N ASP A 84 17.91 -14.42 -14.45
CA ASP A 84 17.21 -15.32 -13.54
C ASP A 84 15.83 -15.74 -14.07
N PHE A 85 15.36 -15.09 -15.14
CA PHE A 85 14.12 -15.46 -15.81
C PHE A 85 14.41 -16.23 -17.09
N LYS A 86 14.03 -17.49 -17.11
CA LYS A 86 14.08 -18.30 -18.32
C LYS A 86 13.08 -17.80 -19.35
N PRO A 87 13.43 -17.77 -20.64
CA PRO A 87 12.47 -17.47 -21.70
C PRO A 87 11.22 -18.34 -21.57
N ILE A 88 10.06 -17.72 -21.60
CA ILE A 88 8.78 -18.43 -21.53
C ILE A 88 8.33 -18.73 -22.95
N LYS A 89 7.99 -19.98 -23.21
CA LYS A 89 7.31 -20.36 -24.44
C LYS A 89 5.82 -20.00 -24.33
N ILE A 90 5.34 -19.26 -25.29
CA ILE A 90 3.98 -18.75 -25.32
C ILE A 90 3.29 -19.37 -26.53
N PRO A 91 2.25 -20.21 -26.35
CA PRO A 91 1.45 -20.72 -27.46
C PRO A 91 0.72 -19.56 -28.15
N LEU A 92 0.83 -19.50 -29.46
CA LEU A 92 0.16 -18.51 -30.29
C LEU A 92 -1.24 -18.97 -30.67
N ALA A 93 -2.19 -18.05 -30.74
CA ALA A 93 -3.56 -18.34 -31.18
C ALA A 93 -3.62 -18.87 -32.63
N ALA A 94 -2.65 -18.47 -33.48
CA ALA A 94 -2.51 -18.94 -34.86
C ALA A 94 -1.83 -20.31 -34.98
N GLY A 95 -1.49 -20.97 -33.87
CA GLY A 95 -0.70 -22.19 -33.81
C GLY A 95 0.81 -21.90 -33.75
N GLY A 96 1.58 -22.83 -33.15
CA GLY A 96 3.01 -22.66 -32.88
C GLY A 96 3.29 -22.01 -31.52
N GLU A 97 4.57 -21.85 -31.22
CA GLU A 97 5.06 -21.24 -29.99
C GLU A 97 5.96 -20.05 -30.33
N ALA A 98 5.76 -18.94 -29.63
CA ALA A 98 6.71 -17.85 -29.60
C ALA A 98 7.58 -17.97 -28.36
N THR A 99 8.87 -17.74 -28.53
CA THR A 99 9.76 -17.54 -27.39
C THR A 99 9.75 -16.06 -27.06
N SER A 100 9.50 -15.69 -25.83
CA SER A 100 9.60 -14.31 -25.39
C SER A 100 11.06 -13.85 -25.64
N GLY A 101 11.25 -13.15 -26.74
CA GLY A 101 12.51 -12.49 -27.05
C GLY A 101 12.69 -11.28 -26.16
N GLY A 102 13.73 -10.53 -26.29
CA GLY A 102 14.21 -9.41 -25.48
C GLY A 102 13.27 -8.51 -24.66
N GLY A 103 11.99 -8.74 -24.67
CA GLY A 103 10.97 -8.29 -23.75
C GLY A 103 10.23 -9.49 -23.20
N ILE A 104 10.75 -10.13 -22.21
CA ILE A 104 10.09 -11.27 -21.56
C ILE A 104 8.80 -10.72 -20.92
N PRO A 105 7.61 -11.21 -21.29
CA PRO A 105 6.45 -10.96 -20.49
C PRO A 105 6.69 -11.64 -19.16
N LEU A 106 7.10 -10.87 -18.18
CA LEU A 106 7.14 -11.37 -16.83
C LEU A 106 5.76 -11.90 -16.47
N PRO A 107 5.71 -12.96 -15.70
CA PRO A 107 4.46 -13.35 -15.08
C PRO A 107 3.93 -12.11 -14.37
N GLY A 108 2.70 -11.76 -14.56
CA GLY A 108 2.06 -10.57 -14.06
C GLY A 108 2.33 -10.25 -12.60
N GLY A 109 1.62 -9.36 -12.00
CA GLY A 109 1.94 -9.09 -10.63
C GLY A 109 1.02 -8.10 -9.94
N GLY A 110 1.43 -6.88 -9.90
CA GLY A 110 0.78 -5.86 -9.10
C GLY A 110 1.58 -5.51 -7.85
N ALA A 111 1.67 -4.22 -7.57
CA ALA A 111 2.43 -3.68 -6.45
C ALA A 111 1.59 -3.67 -5.17
N THR A 112 1.22 -4.83 -4.66
CA THR A 112 0.48 -4.95 -3.40
C THR A 112 1.41 -5.32 -2.25
N SER A 113 1.22 -4.67 -1.11
CA SER A 113 1.84 -5.11 0.13
C SER A 113 1.23 -6.41 0.62
N LEU A 114 2.01 -7.19 1.36
CA LEU A 114 1.49 -8.34 2.09
C LEU A 114 0.60 -7.86 3.24
N LEU A 115 -0.41 -8.65 3.55
CA LEU A 115 -1.26 -8.47 4.73
C LEU A 115 -1.01 -9.64 5.68
N VAL A 116 -0.97 -9.36 6.97
CA VAL A 116 -0.75 -10.39 7.99
C VAL A 116 -1.81 -10.27 9.08
N ALA A 117 -2.58 -11.33 9.29
CA ALA A 117 -3.55 -11.40 10.37
C ALA A 117 -3.88 -12.85 10.71
N ASP A 118 -4.22 -13.10 11.96
CA ASP A 118 -4.71 -14.39 12.45
C ASP A 118 -3.82 -15.59 12.03
N GLY A 119 -2.51 -15.41 12.13
CA GLY A 119 -1.53 -16.44 11.76
C GLY A 119 -1.44 -16.75 10.27
N LYS A 120 -1.91 -15.84 9.41
CA LYS A 120 -1.87 -15.99 7.96
C LYS A 120 -1.21 -14.79 7.31
N VAL A 121 -0.53 -15.04 6.18
CA VAL A 121 -0.02 -14.02 5.28
C VAL A 121 -0.80 -14.09 3.98
N PHE A 122 -1.31 -12.95 3.55
CA PHE A 122 -2.08 -12.83 2.31
C PHE A 122 -1.30 -12.02 1.28
N ALA A 123 -1.30 -12.51 0.05
CA ALA A 123 -0.79 -11.81 -1.12
C ALA A 123 -1.87 -11.74 -2.20
N SER A 124 -1.96 -10.61 -2.89
CA SER A 124 -2.78 -10.48 -4.08
C SER A 124 -1.92 -10.07 -5.26
N TYR A 125 -2.21 -10.63 -6.43
CA TYR A 125 -1.48 -10.37 -7.66
C TYR A 125 -2.32 -10.77 -8.86
N PHE A 126 -1.87 -10.46 -10.06
CA PHE A 126 -2.49 -10.96 -11.27
C PHE A 126 -1.52 -11.79 -12.11
N VAL A 127 -2.04 -12.71 -12.87
CA VAL A 127 -1.27 -13.54 -13.80
C VAL A 127 -1.81 -13.30 -15.21
N PRO A 128 -0.97 -12.93 -16.19
CA PRO A 128 -1.42 -12.73 -17.56
C PRO A 128 -2.12 -13.96 -18.12
N SER A 129 -3.27 -13.75 -18.71
CA SER A 129 -4.10 -14.82 -19.30
C SER A 129 -4.68 -14.40 -20.65
N GLY A 130 -5.48 -15.28 -21.23
CA GLY A 130 -6.19 -15.02 -22.48
C GLY A 130 -5.30 -15.01 -23.74
N GLU A 131 -5.77 -14.29 -24.74
CA GLU A 131 -5.15 -14.16 -26.04
C GLU A 131 -3.74 -13.58 -25.97
N VAL A 132 -2.85 -14.10 -26.78
CA VAL A 132 -1.51 -13.53 -27.01
C VAL A 132 -1.56 -12.72 -28.30
N VAL A 133 -1.18 -11.47 -28.23
CA VAL A 133 -1.08 -10.56 -29.36
C VAL A 133 0.36 -10.18 -29.63
N ASP A 134 0.74 -10.07 -30.90
CA ASP A 134 2.04 -9.60 -31.31
C ASP A 134 2.15 -8.06 -31.25
N ALA A 135 3.36 -7.53 -31.44
CA ALA A 135 3.61 -6.10 -31.37
C ALA A 135 2.81 -5.28 -32.40
N GLY A 136 2.53 -5.85 -33.59
CA GLY A 136 1.71 -5.20 -34.60
C GLY A 136 0.26 -5.06 -34.19
N GLU A 137 -0.31 -6.14 -33.66
CA GLU A 137 -1.68 -6.14 -33.17
C GLU A 137 -1.86 -5.31 -31.89
N GLN A 138 -0.86 -5.32 -31.02
CA GLN A 138 -0.83 -4.42 -29.84
C GLN A 138 -0.91 -2.95 -30.27
N LYS A 139 -0.09 -2.56 -31.24
CA LYS A 139 -0.10 -1.18 -31.76
C LYS A 139 -1.43 -0.83 -32.40
N LYS A 140 -2.00 -1.75 -33.18
CA LYS A 140 -3.28 -1.56 -33.86
C LYS A 140 -4.43 -1.39 -32.90
N ARG A 141 -4.44 -2.17 -31.79
CA ARG A 141 -5.45 -2.11 -30.74
C ARG A 141 -5.13 -1.13 -29.62
N ASP A 142 -3.98 -0.44 -29.66
CA ASP A 142 -3.48 0.41 -28.58
C ASP A 142 -3.40 -0.30 -27.21
N LEU A 143 -2.98 -1.57 -27.23
CA LEU A 143 -2.92 -2.45 -26.07
C LEU A 143 -1.58 -2.43 -25.36
N GLY A 144 -0.66 -1.63 -25.78
CA GLY A 144 0.68 -1.61 -25.20
C GLY A 144 0.85 -0.56 -24.10
N PRO A 145 1.93 -0.68 -23.32
CA PRO A 145 2.29 0.28 -22.28
C PRO A 145 2.84 1.60 -22.85
N GLY A 146 2.14 2.22 -23.76
CA GLY A 146 2.47 3.53 -24.31
C GLY A 146 3.72 3.58 -25.18
N THR A 147 4.89 3.87 -24.61
CA THR A 147 6.14 4.01 -25.35
C THR A 147 6.93 2.73 -25.50
N TRP A 148 6.46 1.67 -24.90
CA TRP A 148 7.13 0.40 -24.89
C TRP A 148 6.13 -0.74 -25.14
N THR A 149 6.36 -1.49 -26.20
CA THR A 149 5.53 -2.60 -26.62
C THR A 149 6.39 -3.86 -26.66
N PRO A 150 6.18 -4.85 -25.81
CA PRO A 150 6.87 -6.11 -25.90
C PRO A 150 6.50 -6.85 -27.20
N ASP A 151 7.33 -7.77 -27.67
CA ASP A 151 7.07 -8.53 -28.89
C ASP A 151 5.77 -9.29 -28.84
N TYR A 152 5.40 -9.77 -27.65
CA TYR A 152 4.16 -10.49 -27.41
C TYR A 152 3.54 -10.05 -26.10
N TRP A 153 2.24 -9.99 -26.06
CA TRP A 153 1.46 -9.52 -24.92
C TRP A 153 0.20 -10.33 -24.69
N ARG A 154 -0.09 -10.68 -23.46
CA ARG A 154 -1.42 -11.20 -23.07
C ARG A 154 -2.29 -10.07 -22.60
N VAL A 155 -3.48 -9.97 -23.17
CA VAL A 155 -4.40 -8.85 -22.91
C VAL A 155 -5.09 -8.97 -21.57
N SER A 156 -5.53 -10.19 -21.25
CA SER A 156 -6.25 -10.49 -20.01
C SER A 156 -5.31 -10.83 -18.87
N ALA A 157 -5.84 -10.86 -17.68
CA ALA A 157 -5.20 -11.42 -16.51
C ALA A 157 -6.19 -12.15 -15.61
N ASP A 158 -5.69 -13.14 -14.89
CA ASP A 158 -6.37 -13.77 -13.77
C ASP A 158 -5.99 -13.01 -12.50
N ASP A 159 -6.95 -12.52 -11.74
CA ASP A 159 -6.69 -11.99 -10.41
C ASP A 159 -6.51 -13.14 -9.42
N VAL A 160 -5.46 -13.10 -8.61
CA VAL A 160 -5.10 -14.18 -7.70
C VAL A 160 -4.99 -13.65 -6.28
N VAL A 161 -5.53 -14.42 -5.34
CA VAL A 161 -5.35 -14.20 -3.91
C VAL A 161 -4.79 -15.49 -3.29
N LEU A 162 -3.71 -15.36 -2.57
CA LEU A 162 -2.99 -16.44 -1.92
C LEU A 162 -2.98 -16.21 -0.40
N ALA A 163 -3.24 -17.25 0.36
CA ALA A 163 -2.99 -17.27 1.80
C ALA A 163 -1.99 -18.37 2.14
N VAL A 164 -1.00 -18.01 2.93
CA VAL A 164 -0.04 -18.96 3.50
C VAL A 164 -0.08 -18.90 5.02
N ASP A 165 0.25 -19.99 5.65
CA ASP A 165 0.42 -20.07 7.09
C ASP A 165 1.64 -19.25 7.52
N ALA A 166 1.46 -18.33 8.45
CA ALA A 166 2.50 -17.39 8.86
C ALA A 166 3.68 -18.04 9.60
N ALA A 167 3.48 -19.22 10.19
CA ALA A 167 4.53 -19.94 10.91
C ALA A 167 5.37 -20.83 9.99
N THR A 168 4.78 -21.34 8.91
CA THR A 168 5.40 -22.41 8.09
C THR A 168 5.57 -22.06 6.62
N GLY A 169 4.91 -20.99 6.11
CA GLY A 169 4.91 -20.63 4.69
C GLY A 169 4.12 -21.59 3.78
N LYS A 170 3.43 -22.59 4.37
CA LYS A 170 2.61 -23.52 3.59
C LYS A 170 1.37 -22.83 3.04
N THR A 171 1.03 -23.11 1.80
CA THR A 171 -0.21 -22.64 1.20
C THR A 171 -1.41 -23.20 1.93
N LEU A 172 -2.25 -22.31 2.46
CA LEU A 172 -3.53 -22.66 3.06
C LEU A 172 -4.61 -22.74 2.00
N TRP A 173 -4.66 -21.73 1.14
CA TRP A 173 -5.57 -21.67 -0.01
C TRP A 173 -5.08 -20.68 -1.06
N LYS A 174 -5.54 -20.87 -2.29
CA LYS A 174 -5.31 -19.99 -3.43
C LYS A 174 -6.61 -19.85 -4.22
N GLN A 175 -7.08 -18.61 -4.35
CA GLN A 175 -8.25 -18.28 -5.15
C GLN A 175 -7.81 -17.61 -6.44
N VAL A 176 -8.35 -18.07 -7.57
CA VAL A 176 -8.07 -17.53 -8.90
C VAL A 176 -9.38 -17.08 -9.54
N PHE A 177 -9.45 -15.81 -9.89
CA PHE A 177 -10.56 -15.21 -10.62
C PHE A 177 -10.17 -15.11 -12.11
N LYS A 178 -10.50 -16.15 -12.87
CA LYS A 178 -10.08 -16.31 -14.25
C LYS A 178 -10.65 -15.22 -15.16
N ASP A 179 -9.77 -14.63 -15.98
CA ASP A 179 -10.09 -13.60 -16.97
C ASP A 179 -10.81 -12.36 -16.41
N LYS A 180 -10.75 -12.14 -15.10
CA LYS A 180 -11.38 -10.98 -14.46
C LYS A 180 -10.51 -9.73 -14.47
N GLY A 181 -9.21 -9.88 -14.74
CA GLY A 181 -8.23 -8.83 -14.76
C GLY A 181 -7.81 -8.40 -16.16
N LEU A 182 -7.02 -7.33 -16.18
CA LEU A 182 -6.26 -6.89 -17.34
C LEU A 182 -4.77 -6.99 -17.02
N ASN A 183 -4.02 -7.46 -17.99
CA ASN A 183 -2.57 -7.38 -17.95
C ASN A 183 -2.16 -5.98 -18.40
N TRP A 184 -2.16 -5.07 -17.47
CA TRP A 184 -1.95 -3.67 -17.72
C TRP A 184 -0.61 -3.18 -17.20
N THR A 185 0.05 -2.37 -18.00
CA THR A 185 1.23 -1.61 -17.58
C THR A 185 1.18 -0.23 -18.15
N ASP A 186 1.63 0.75 -17.40
CA ASP A 186 1.96 2.09 -17.90
C ASP A 186 3.40 2.10 -18.40
N HIS A 187 3.76 3.17 -19.12
CA HIS A 187 5.11 3.38 -19.63
C HIS A 187 6.20 3.44 -18.54
N LYS A 188 5.83 3.59 -17.29
CA LYS A 188 6.73 3.71 -16.15
C LYS A 188 6.56 2.62 -15.11
N SER A 189 5.38 2.06 -14.97
CA SER A 189 5.11 1.16 -13.86
C SER A 189 4.07 0.13 -14.21
N ILE A 190 4.09 -0.95 -13.48
CA ILE A 190 3.01 -1.91 -13.45
C ILE A 190 1.98 -1.39 -12.49
N ILE A 191 0.90 -1.00 -13.08
CA ILE A 191 -0.21 -0.55 -12.31
C ILE A 191 -1.08 -1.75 -12.10
N THR A 192 -1.62 -1.78 -10.97
CA THR A 192 -2.82 -2.48 -10.66
C THR A 192 -2.63 -3.39 -9.49
N ASN A 193 -3.53 -3.46 -8.74
CA ASN A 193 -3.81 -4.05 -7.47
C ASN A 193 -3.34 -3.14 -6.36
N HIS A 194 -4.31 -2.55 -5.72
CA HIS A 194 -4.08 -1.84 -4.47
C HIS A 194 -3.94 -2.85 -3.35
N THR A 195 -3.11 -2.53 -2.39
CA THR A 195 -3.08 -3.27 -1.15
C THR A 195 -4.49 -3.28 -0.55
N GLY A 196 -5.02 -4.46 -0.35
CA GLY A 196 -6.32 -4.65 0.24
C GLY A 196 -6.33 -4.40 1.75
N ALA A 197 -7.24 -5.08 2.43
CA ALA A 197 -7.33 -5.04 3.89
C ALA A 197 -7.75 -6.41 4.43
N VAL A 198 -7.43 -6.70 5.69
CA VAL A 198 -7.90 -7.89 6.38
C VAL A 198 -8.48 -7.51 7.74
N PHE A 199 -9.77 -7.79 7.93
CA PHE A 199 -10.51 -7.45 9.15
C PHE A 199 -11.67 -8.43 9.36
N GLY A 200 -11.95 -8.75 10.62
CA GLY A 200 -13.11 -9.54 11.01
C GLY A 200 -13.22 -10.90 10.32
N GLY A 201 -12.09 -11.58 10.13
CA GLY A 201 -12.06 -12.88 9.45
C GLY A 201 -12.30 -12.80 7.94
N ARG A 202 -12.20 -11.61 7.34
CA ARG A 202 -12.35 -11.35 5.90
C ARG A 202 -11.09 -10.76 5.34
N VAL A 203 -10.75 -11.13 4.10
CA VAL A 203 -9.72 -10.46 3.30
C VAL A 203 -10.40 -9.78 2.11
N TYR A 204 -10.10 -8.50 1.96
CA TYR A 204 -10.62 -7.63 0.91
C TYR A 204 -9.48 -7.33 -0.06
N VAL A 205 -9.72 -7.58 -1.32
CA VAL A 205 -8.71 -7.42 -2.38
C VAL A 205 -9.30 -6.62 -3.52
N ILE A 206 -8.49 -5.76 -4.10
CA ILE A 206 -8.84 -5.02 -5.31
C ILE A 206 -8.08 -5.65 -6.47
N GLY A 207 -8.82 -6.18 -7.43
CA GLY A 207 -8.27 -6.77 -8.63
C GLY A 207 -7.81 -5.73 -9.66
N SER A 208 -7.16 -6.21 -10.70
CA SER A 208 -6.53 -5.38 -11.74
C SER A 208 -7.52 -4.61 -12.63
N THR A 209 -8.82 -4.86 -12.52
CA THR A 209 -9.90 -4.12 -13.19
C THR A 209 -10.80 -3.36 -12.23
N CYS A 210 -10.28 -2.98 -11.06
CA CYS A 210 -11.07 -2.27 -10.05
C CYS A 210 -12.22 -3.08 -9.45
N ARG A 211 -12.21 -4.40 -9.59
CA ARG A 211 -13.12 -5.29 -8.87
C ARG A 211 -12.71 -5.42 -7.43
N VAL A 212 -13.66 -5.45 -6.54
CA VAL A 212 -13.41 -5.69 -5.12
C VAL A 212 -13.87 -7.10 -4.80
N TYR A 213 -12.99 -7.90 -4.25
CA TYR A 213 -13.31 -9.25 -3.79
C TYR A 213 -13.22 -9.29 -2.26
N CYS A 214 -14.27 -9.78 -1.62
CA CYS A 214 -14.25 -10.12 -0.21
C CYS A 214 -14.25 -11.64 -0.08
N LEU A 215 -13.21 -12.18 0.54
CA LEU A 215 -13.06 -13.60 0.77
C LEU A 215 -13.09 -13.90 2.27
N ASP A 216 -13.57 -15.07 2.61
CA ASP A 216 -13.38 -15.62 3.94
C ASP A 216 -11.89 -15.91 4.16
N ALA A 217 -11.29 -15.32 5.18
CA ALA A 217 -9.85 -15.39 5.42
C ALA A 217 -9.34 -16.79 5.80
N ALA A 218 -10.22 -17.66 6.31
CA ALA A 218 -9.84 -19.03 6.69
C ALA A 218 -9.88 -19.98 5.49
N THR A 219 -10.81 -19.79 4.58
CA THR A 219 -11.10 -20.76 3.51
C THR A 219 -10.84 -20.28 2.10
N GLY A 220 -10.65 -18.96 1.90
CA GLY A 220 -10.53 -18.34 0.58
C GLY A 220 -11.83 -18.29 -0.23
N LYS A 221 -12.97 -18.70 0.33
CA LYS A 221 -14.25 -18.66 -0.37
C LYS A 221 -14.68 -17.21 -0.59
N LEU A 222 -15.12 -16.91 -1.83
CA LEU A 222 -15.72 -15.62 -2.14
C LEU A 222 -17.01 -15.43 -1.34
N VAL A 223 -17.08 -14.30 -0.65
CA VAL A 223 -18.26 -13.90 0.14
C VAL A 223 -19.12 -12.93 -0.64
N TRP A 224 -18.48 -11.92 -1.21
CA TRP A 224 -19.11 -10.97 -2.11
C TRP A 224 -18.10 -10.37 -3.09
N GLU A 225 -18.59 -9.86 -4.19
CA GLU A 225 -17.86 -9.14 -5.22
C GLU A 225 -18.51 -7.76 -5.41
N GLY A 226 -17.67 -6.73 -5.58
CA GLY A 226 -18.09 -5.34 -5.82
C GLY A 226 -17.28 -4.70 -6.93
N ASP A 227 -17.60 -3.44 -7.23
CA ASP A 227 -16.97 -2.68 -8.29
C ASP A 227 -16.70 -1.23 -7.82
N LEU A 228 -15.52 -0.73 -8.08
CA LEU A 228 -15.11 0.64 -7.73
C LEU A 228 -15.57 1.70 -8.76
N GLY A 229 -16.60 1.41 -9.51
CA GLY A 229 -17.11 2.32 -10.55
C GLY A 229 -16.46 2.10 -11.90
N ALA A 230 -16.08 0.85 -12.17
CA ALA A 230 -15.55 0.39 -13.46
C ALA A 230 -16.61 0.33 -14.58
N GLU A 231 -17.66 1.10 -14.49
CA GLU A 231 -18.55 1.38 -15.63
C GLU A 231 -17.76 1.86 -16.86
N HIS A 232 -16.57 2.40 -16.62
CA HIS A 232 -15.61 2.78 -17.65
C HIS A 232 -14.77 1.62 -18.16
N LEU A 233 -14.64 0.54 -17.40
CA LEU A 233 -13.91 -0.66 -17.79
C LEU A 233 -14.90 -1.73 -18.27
N LYS A 234 -15.48 -1.48 -19.41
CA LYS A 234 -16.11 -2.57 -20.15
C LYS A 234 -14.98 -3.50 -20.61
N LEU A 235 -14.57 -4.39 -19.72
CA LEU A 235 -13.42 -5.27 -19.88
C LEU A 235 -13.39 -5.92 -21.28
N GLU A 236 -14.54 -6.38 -21.78
CA GLU A 236 -14.64 -6.97 -23.09
C GLU A 236 -14.47 -5.96 -24.25
N GLU A 237 -14.86 -4.70 -24.05
CA GLU A 237 -14.59 -3.66 -25.05
C GLU A 237 -13.11 -3.29 -25.06
N VAL A 238 -12.48 -3.20 -23.89
CA VAL A 238 -11.05 -2.96 -23.76
C VAL A 238 -10.26 -4.11 -24.38
N LYS A 239 -10.63 -5.34 -24.15
CA LYS A 239 -10.01 -6.52 -24.78
C LYS A 239 -10.11 -6.49 -26.30
N LYS A 240 -11.23 -6.06 -26.85
CA LYS A 240 -11.48 -6.03 -28.31
C LYS A 240 -10.94 -4.80 -29.02
N LYS A 241 -11.09 -3.64 -28.43
CA LYS A 241 -10.81 -2.35 -29.07
C LYS A 241 -9.48 -1.75 -28.63
N GLY A 242 -8.88 -2.28 -27.57
CA GLY A 242 -7.78 -1.65 -26.90
C GLY A 242 -8.20 -0.41 -26.12
N LEU A 243 -7.21 0.24 -25.59
CA LEU A 243 -7.36 1.52 -24.91
C LEU A 243 -7.18 2.65 -25.93
N ALA A 244 -8.12 2.77 -26.83
CA ALA A 244 -8.05 3.66 -28.00
C ALA A 244 -7.81 5.14 -27.66
N GLU A 245 -7.87 5.51 -26.40
CA GLU A 245 -7.55 6.84 -25.97
C GLU A 245 -6.57 6.79 -24.81
N LYS A 246 -5.32 7.12 -25.08
CA LYS A 246 -4.26 7.36 -24.07
C LYS A 246 -4.67 8.29 -22.93
N LYS A 247 -5.83 8.87 -23.02
CA LYS A 247 -6.28 9.86 -22.04
C LYS A 247 -6.73 9.27 -20.74
N SER A 248 -6.95 8.02 -20.70
CA SER A 248 -7.35 7.44 -19.42
C SER A 248 -8.02 6.10 -19.62
N PHE A 249 -7.70 5.14 -18.85
CA PHE A 249 -8.69 4.25 -18.30
C PHE A 249 -9.78 5.12 -17.64
N GLY A 250 -10.75 5.63 -18.45
CA GLY A 250 -11.85 6.46 -17.94
C GLY A 250 -11.47 7.56 -16.93
N GLY A 251 -10.29 8.18 -17.03
CA GLY A 251 -9.80 9.09 -16.01
C GLY A 251 -9.14 8.40 -14.80
N ILE A 252 -9.00 7.08 -14.84
CA ILE A 252 -8.20 6.36 -13.84
C ILE A 252 -6.76 6.83 -14.01
N ASN A 253 -6.39 7.70 -13.11
CA ASN A 253 -5.07 8.25 -13.09
C ASN A 253 -4.15 7.15 -12.55
N ARG A 254 -3.60 6.38 -13.47
CA ARG A 254 -2.52 5.39 -13.27
C ARG A 254 -2.66 4.39 -12.11
N GLY A 255 -3.80 4.32 -11.41
CA GLY A 255 -4.01 3.39 -10.31
C GLY A 255 -3.07 3.58 -9.10
N HIS A 256 -2.54 4.74 -8.89
CA HIS A 256 -1.47 5.02 -7.93
C HIS A 256 -1.89 5.10 -6.46
N CYS A 257 -3.07 4.66 -6.09
CA CYS A 257 -3.43 4.57 -4.68
C CYS A 257 -2.81 3.33 -4.05
N HIS A 258 -2.19 3.49 -2.91
CA HIS A 258 -1.43 2.40 -2.29
C HIS A 258 -2.28 1.37 -1.57
N GLY A 259 -3.47 1.73 -1.10
CA GLY A 259 -4.29 0.76 -0.41
C GLY A 259 -5.68 1.24 -0.02
N SER A 260 -6.41 0.29 0.50
CA SER A 260 -7.70 0.48 1.14
C SER A 260 -7.55 0.46 2.65
N THR A 261 -8.54 0.99 3.36
CA THR A 261 -8.63 0.88 4.81
C THR A 261 -9.98 0.33 5.24
N PHE A 262 -10.10 -0.04 6.50
CA PHE A 262 -11.33 -0.56 7.07
C PHE A 262 -11.65 0.18 8.36
N ALA A 263 -12.82 0.77 8.45
CA ALA A 263 -13.24 1.55 9.62
C ALA A 263 -14.73 1.35 9.90
N ALA A 264 -15.07 1.10 11.15
CA ALA A 264 -16.44 0.93 11.63
C ALA A 264 -17.30 -0.06 10.78
N GLY A 265 -16.71 -1.15 10.36
CA GLY A 265 -17.42 -2.15 9.54
C GLY A 265 -17.49 -1.82 8.04
N VAL A 266 -16.88 -0.72 7.61
CA VAL A 266 -16.87 -0.26 6.22
C VAL A 266 -15.49 -0.42 5.61
N LEU A 267 -15.45 -1.08 4.45
CA LEU A 267 -14.28 -1.08 3.58
C LEU A 267 -14.25 0.23 2.79
N VAL A 268 -13.19 1.01 2.94
CA VAL A 268 -13.02 2.29 2.27
C VAL A 268 -11.92 2.17 1.22
N CYS A 269 -12.31 2.28 -0.04
CA CYS A 269 -11.44 2.12 -1.19
C CYS A 269 -11.31 3.42 -1.97
N PRO A 270 -10.14 3.70 -2.53
CA PRO A 270 -10.00 4.71 -3.60
C PRO A 270 -10.87 4.34 -4.82
N ASP A 271 -11.49 5.34 -5.43
CA ASP A 271 -12.33 5.15 -6.63
C ASP A 271 -11.58 5.32 -7.95
N PHE A 272 -10.26 5.48 -7.91
CA PHE A 272 -9.36 5.75 -9.06
C PHE A 272 -9.63 7.07 -9.81
N GLN A 273 -10.58 7.85 -9.37
CA GLN A 273 -10.86 9.19 -9.91
C GLN A 273 -10.51 10.29 -8.90
N GLY A 274 -9.74 9.92 -7.89
CA GLY A 274 -9.36 10.81 -6.80
C GLY A 274 -10.42 10.95 -5.71
N GLY A 275 -11.35 10.01 -5.64
CA GLY A 275 -12.37 9.92 -4.60
C GLY A 275 -12.26 8.65 -3.77
N LEU A 276 -13.23 8.45 -2.90
CA LEU A 276 -13.37 7.29 -2.03
C LEU A 276 -14.76 6.68 -2.16
N ILE A 277 -14.83 5.36 -2.07
CA ILE A 277 -16.05 4.57 -1.98
C ILE A 277 -16.05 3.78 -0.69
N GLY A 278 -17.15 3.81 0.04
CA GLY A 278 -17.41 2.97 1.19
C GLY A 278 -18.34 1.81 0.86
N PHE A 279 -17.91 0.60 1.18
CA PHE A 279 -18.72 -0.62 1.08
C PHE A 279 -18.99 -1.17 2.47
N ASP A 280 -20.20 -1.61 2.72
CA ASP A 280 -20.50 -2.45 3.87
C ASP A 280 -19.61 -3.71 3.81
N GLY A 281 -18.76 -3.88 4.80
CA GLY A 281 -17.76 -4.95 4.81
C GLY A 281 -18.35 -6.35 4.83
N ALA A 282 -19.56 -6.53 5.37
CA ALA A 282 -20.21 -7.83 5.45
C ALA A 282 -20.90 -8.21 4.15
N THR A 283 -21.54 -7.25 3.48
CA THR A 283 -22.44 -7.51 2.35
C THR A 283 -21.93 -7.04 0.98
N GLY A 284 -20.92 -6.16 0.96
CA GLY A 284 -20.43 -5.54 -0.27
C GLY A 284 -21.36 -4.46 -0.84
N LYS A 285 -22.40 -4.08 -0.10
CA LYS A 285 -23.28 -3.01 -0.53
C LYS A 285 -22.52 -1.68 -0.53
N LYS A 286 -22.53 -0.97 -1.66
CA LYS A 286 -22.02 0.41 -1.73
C LYS A 286 -22.87 1.31 -0.84
N LEU A 287 -22.26 1.92 0.15
CA LEU A 287 -22.93 2.81 1.11
C LEU A 287 -22.86 4.27 0.64
N TRP A 288 -21.68 4.70 0.18
CA TRP A 288 -21.44 6.07 -0.21
C TRP A 288 -20.27 6.18 -1.19
N GLN A 289 -20.16 7.36 -1.82
CA GLN A 289 -19.01 7.77 -2.63
C GLN A 289 -18.76 9.26 -2.40
N VAL A 290 -17.49 9.63 -2.18
CA VAL A 290 -17.04 11.01 -2.02
C VAL A 290 -16.01 11.29 -3.12
N PRO A 291 -16.34 12.12 -4.11
CA PRO A 291 -15.45 12.41 -5.23
C PRO A 291 -14.35 13.39 -4.82
N LYS A 292 -13.20 13.31 -5.49
CA LYS A 292 -12.11 14.30 -5.42
C LYS A 292 -11.63 14.63 -4.00
N CYS A 293 -11.57 13.64 -3.12
CA CYS A 293 -11.16 13.81 -1.73
C CYS A 293 -9.81 13.15 -1.41
N LEU A 294 -9.24 12.41 -2.33
CA LEU A 294 -7.99 11.67 -2.15
C LEU A 294 -7.03 11.97 -3.29
N ALA A 295 -5.76 12.20 -2.96
CA ALA A 295 -4.69 12.26 -3.95
C ALA A 295 -4.40 10.87 -4.50
N HIS A 296 -3.98 10.78 -5.76
CA HIS A 296 -3.81 9.50 -6.41
C HIS A 296 -2.65 8.64 -5.89
N HIS A 297 -1.76 9.22 -5.14
CA HIS A 297 -0.69 8.47 -4.46
C HIS A 297 -0.97 8.21 -2.98
N ALA A 298 -2.18 8.48 -2.52
CA ALA A 298 -2.51 8.36 -1.11
C ALA A 298 -3.43 7.17 -0.81
N THR A 299 -3.34 6.71 0.42
CA THR A 299 -4.24 5.72 1.02
C THR A 299 -5.13 6.44 2.04
N PRO A 300 -6.43 6.13 2.10
CA PRO A 300 -7.27 6.65 3.19
C PRO A 300 -6.77 6.10 4.53
N THR A 301 -6.65 6.97 5.53
CA THR A 301 -6.09 6.63 6.83
C THR A 301 -7.19 6.41 7.85
N ARG A 302 -7.18 5.27 8.51
CA ARG A 302 -8.04 4.99 9.67
C ARG A 302 -7.53 5.74 10.88
N TRP A 303 -8.43 6.43 11.57
CA TRP A 303 -8.17 7.04 12.86
C TRP A 303 -9.15 6.53 13.91
N VAL A 304 -8.60 5.89 14.95
CA VAL A 304 -9.35 5.36 16.10
C VAL A 304 -9.28 6.38 17.22
N HIS A 305 -10.42 6.75 17.78
CA HIS A 305 -10.54 7.74 18.84
C HIS A 305 -11.62 7.33 19.85
N ALA A 306 -11.72 8.03 20.98
CA ALA A 306 -12.66 7.70 22.07
C ALA A 306 -14.14 7.62 21.62
N GLY A 307 -14.53 8.34 20.57
CA GLY A 307 -15.89 8.33 20.01
C GLY A 307 -16.11 7.33 18.87
N GLY A 308 -15.17 6.43 18.61
CA GLY A 308 -15.24 5.45 17.51
C GLY A 308 -14.13 5.58 16.49
N GLU A 309 -14.49 5.56 15.22
CA GLU A 309 -13.54 5.60 14.11
C GLU A 309 -13.90 6.70 13.10
N SER A 310 -12.89 7.17 12.40
CA SER A 310 -13.00 8.11 11.30
C SER A 310 -12.04 7.72 10.17
N VAL A 311 -12.29 8.24 8.98
CA VAL A 311 -11.40 8.13 7.84
C VAL A 311 -10.83 9.51 7.52
N LEU A 312 -9.51 9.59 7.44
CA LEU A 312 -8.79 10.79 7.04
C LEU A 312 -8.31 10.64 5.60
N CYS A 313 -8.45 11.69 4.81
CA CYS A 313 -7.95 11.74 3.44
C CYS A 313 -7.47 13.14 3.09
N GLY A 314 -6.43 13.22 2.27
CA GLY A 314 -5.88 14.47 1.78
C GLY A 314 -5.83 14.50 0.26
N ASN A 315 -5.96 15.68 -0.34
CA ASN A 315 -5.94 15.84 -1.78
C ASN A 315 -5.08 17.04 -2.22
N VAL A 316 -4.78 17.08 -3.50
CA VAL A 316 -4.03 18.16 -4.16
C VAL A 316 -4.75 19.50 -4.14
N ASP A 317 -6.04 19.54 -3.81
CA ASP A 317 -6.80 20.78 -3.57
C ASP A 317 -6.40 21.51 -2.27
N GLY A 318 -5.42 21.00 -1.55
CA GLY A 318 -4.91 21.57 -0.31
C GLY A 318 -5.74 21.26 0.93
N LYS A 319 -6.66 20.30 0.83
CA LYS A 319 -7.58 19.99 1.92
C LYS A 319 -7.33 18.59 2.48
N VAL A 320 -7.35 18.52 3.80
CA VAL A 320 -7.51 17.26 4.55
C VAL A 320 -8.92 17.18 5.07
N ARG A 321 -9.55 16.04 4.90
CA ARG A 321 -10.93 15.78 5.31
C ARG A 321 -10.99 14.66 6.33
N CYS A 322 -11.84 14.81 7.31
CA CYS A 322 -12.24 13.75 8.23
C CYS A 322 -13.65 13.30 7.86
N LEU A 323 -13.79 12.06 7.49
CA LEU A 323 -15.06 11.48 7.04
C LEU A 323 -15.62 10.55 8.12
N ASP A 324 -16.93 10.55 8.24
CA ASP A 324 -17.67 9.51 8.93
C ASP A 324 -17.65 8.23 8.09
N PRO A 325 -17.12 7.12 8.59
CA PRO A 325 -16.96 5.91 7.79
C PRO A 325 -18.28 5.26 7.35
N LEU A 326 -19.37 5.44 8.12
CA LEU A 326 -20.67 4.83 7.82
C LEU A 326 -21.42 5.58 6.71
N THR A 327 -21.19 6.88 6.57
CA THR A 327 -21.99 7.75 5.71
C THR A 327 -21.20 8.48 4.64
N GLY A 328 -19.87 8.52 4.74
CA GLY A 328 -18.99 9.33 3.89
C GLY A 328 -19.11 10.84 4.13
N LYS A 329 -19.93 11.29 5.09
CA LYS A 329 -20.11 12.72 5.38
C LYS A 329 -18.85 13.30 6.02
N GLU A 330 -18.49 14.51 5.58
CA GLU A 330 -17.42 15.26 6.21
C GLU A 330 -17.82 15.67 7.63
N ARG A 331 -17.00 15.32 8.61
CA ARG A 331 -17.09 15.80 9.98
C ARG A 331 -16.44 17.18 10.10
N TRP A 332 -15.30 17.34 9.44
CA TRP A 332 -14.57 18.59 9.30
C TRP A 332 -13.61 18.55 8.12
N THR A 333 -13.20 19.73 7.69
CA THR A 333 -12.19 19.95 6.65
C THR A 333 -11.14 20.93 7.16
N LEU A 334 -9.90 20.71 6.76
CA LEU A 334 -8.72 21.48 7.17
C LEU A 334 -7.94 21.92 5.95
N ASP A 335 -7.66 23.21 5.82
CA ASP A 335 -6.77 23.73 4.79
C ASP A 335 -5.31 23.57 5.24
N THR A 336 -4.53 22.78 4.49
CA THR A 336 -3.18 22.37 4.87
C THR A 336 -2.13 22.61 3.79
N GLY A 337 -2.55 23.05 2.63
CA GLY A 337 -1.74 22.98 1.42
C GLY A 337 -1.81 21.59 0.79
N ARG A 338 -1.26 21.48 -0.41
CA ARG A 338 -1.30 20.28 -1.26
C ARG A 338 -0.85 19.03 -0.52
N GLN A 339 -1.69 18.00 -0.51
CA GLN A 339 -1.39 16.68 0.04
C GLN A 339 -1.34 15.66 -1.09
N GLU A 340 -0.21 15.00 -1.28
CA GLU A 340 -0.03 13.92 -2.26
C GLU A 340 0.28 12.58 -1.58
N SER A 341 0.77 12.63 -0.35
CA SER A 341 1.14 11.44 0.41
C SER A 341 0.00 10.94 1.27
N THR A 342 0.10 9.69 1.65
CA THR A 342 -0.72 9.08 2.68
C THR A 342 -0.54 9.82 4.01
N LEU A 343 -1.62 10.10 4.70
CA LEU A 343 -1.60 10.74 6.02
C LEU A 343 -1.15 9.74 7.08
N SER A 344 -0.60 10.20 8.18
CA SER A 344 -0.25 9.35 9.32
C SER A 344 -0.85 9.88 10.61
N VAL A 345 -1.18 8.98 11.53
CA VAL A 345 -1.72 9.34 12.84
C VAL A 345 -0.90 8.74 13.98
N ALA A 346 -0.74 9.51 15.03
CA ALA A 346 -0.14 9.07 16.29
C ALA A 346 -1.13 9.39 17.43
N GLY A 347 -1.95 8.42 17.78
CA GLY A 347 -3.09 8.68 18.64
C GLY A 347 -4.00 9.76 18.03
N ASP A 348 -4.18 10.89 18.74
CA ASP A 348 -4.96 12.03 18.24
C ASP A 348 -4.09 13.13 17.63
N VAL A 349 -2.92 12.80 17.12
CA VAL A 349 -2.08 13.73 16.35
C VAL A 349 -2.04 13.27 14.89
N LEU A 350 -2.56 14.12 14.01
CA LEU A 350 -2.42 13.97 12.57
C LEU A 350 -1.09 14.56 12.13
N LEU A 351 -0.35 13.80 11.36
CA LEU A 351 0.93 14.18 10.79
C LEU A 351 0.79 14.34 9.28
N LEU A 352 1.25 15.47 8.79
CA LEU A 352 1.17 15.85 7.39
C LEU A 352 2.56 16.13 6.84
N ASN A 353 2.73 15.77 5.57
CA ASN A 353 3.86 16.19 4.76
C ASN A 353 3.31 16.75 3.45
N THR A 354 3.70 17.98 3.10
CA THR A 354 3.15 18.64 1.90
C THR A 354 3.72 18.07 0.61
N GLY A 355 2.97 18.27 -0.46
CA GLY A 355 3.25 17.71 -1.77
C GLY A 355 4.50 18.18 -2.48
N LYS A 356 4.75 17.55 -3.62
CA LYS A 356 5.98 17.62 -4.41
C LYS A 356 6.05 18.87 -5.31
N GLU A 357 4.95 19.29 -5.88
CA GLU A 357 4.92 20.31 -6.92
C GLU A 357 4.03 21.48 -6.53
N PRO A 358 4.43 22.71 -6.86
CA PRO A 358 3.57 23.87 -6.67
C PRO A 358 2.35 23.78 -7.59
N LEU A 359 1.18 24.15 -7.07
CA LEU A 359 -0.05 24.25 -7.85
C LEU A 359 -0.10 25.54 -8.67
N GLY A 360 0.71 26.51 -8.29
CA GLY A 360 0.77 27.81 -8.92
C GLY A 360 1.90 28.70 -8.42
N PRO A 361 2.07 29.89 -8.96
CA PRO A 361 3.09 30.83 -8.51
C PRO A 361 2.96 31.15 -7.01
N GLY A 362 4.01 30.95 -6.26
CA GLY A 362 4.07 31.16 -4.80
C GLY A 362 3.92 29.91 -3.96
N ASP A 363 3.53 28.78 -4.54
CA ASP A 363 3.43 27.51 -3.82
C ASP A 363 4.79 26.86 -3.54
N GLU A 364 5.86 27.34 -4.17
CA GLU A 364 7.21 26.85 -3.92
C GLU A 364 7.61 26.96 -2.43
N LYS A 365 7.05 27.94 -1.73
CA LYS A 365 7.25 28.13 -0.30
C LYS A 365 6.55 27.07 0.55
N LEU A 366 5.64 26.31 -0.04
CA LEU A 366 4.89 25.26 0.63
C LEU A 366 5.58 23.89 0.55
N LEU A 367 6.55 23.73 -0.31
CA LEU A 367 7.24 22.47 -0.53
C LEU A 367 8.08 22.07 0.69
N GLY A 368 8.04 20.79 1.03
CA GLY A 368 8.83 20.24 2.13
C GLY A 368 8.34 20.63 3.53
N ARG A 369 7.09 21.03 3.68
CA ARG A 369 6.51 21.29 5.00
C ARG A 369 6.14 19.99 5.70
N ALA A 370 6.44 19.92 6.98
CA ALA A 370 5.88 18.92 7.87
C ALA A 370 5.06 19.62 8.97
N SER A 371 3.94 19.07 9.35
CA SER A 371 3.11 19.65 10.42
C SER A 371 2.39 18.60 11.24
N GLY A 372 2.15 18.94 12.50
CA GLY A 372 1.38 18.15 13.44
C GLY A 372 0.13 18.89 13.89
N TRP A 373 -0.97 18.18 13.94
CA TRP A 373 -2.28 18.73 14.27
C TRP A 373 -2.98 17.85 15.31
N LYS A 374 -3.37 18.43 16.43
CA LYS A 374 -4.27 17.75 17.36
C LYS A 374 -5.64 17.65 16.72
N ILE A 375 -6.15 16.44 16.58
CA ILE A 375 -7.45 16.16 15.96
C ILE A 375 -8.45 15.63 16.98
N THR A 376 -9.70 15.97 16.76
CA THR A 376 -10.87 15.48 17.48
C THR A 376 -11.97 15.19 16.47
N PRO A 377 -13.04 14.46 16.82
CA PRO A 377 -14.18 14.29 15.93
C PRO A 377 -14.85 15.61 15.49
N ALA A 378 -14.63 16.69 16.24
CA ALA A 378 -15.22 18.01 15.99
C ALA A 378 -14.30 18.96 15.22
N GLY A 379 -13.02 18.64 15.02
CA GLY A 379 -12.09 19.54 14.32
C GLY A 379 -10.63 19.26 14.61
N ALA A 380 -9.79 20.12 14.06
CA ALA A 380 -8.34 20.02 14.17
C ALA A 380 -7.72 21.34 14.62
N LYS A 381 -6.63 21.28 15.39
CA LYS A 381 -5.84 22.43 15.84
C LYS A 381 -4.37 22.18 15.57
N LYS A 382 -3.71 23.13 14.88
CA LYS A 382 -2.27 23.05 14.61
C LYS A 382 -1.48 23.06 15.93
N LEU A 383 -0.60 22.10 16.08
CA LEU A 383 0.37 22.03 17.17
C LEU A 383 1.70 22.69 16.75
N TRP A 384 2.20 22.31 15.59
CA TRP A 384 3.46 22.78 15.07
C TRP A 384 3.48 22.69 13.54
N GLU A 385 4.41 23.42 12.94
CA GLU A 385 4.69 23.39 11.51
C GLU A 385 6.16 23.72 11.26
N HIS A 386 6.80 22.93 10.42
CA HIS A 386 8.07 23.26 9.82
C HIS A 386 7.80 23.74 8.39
N THR A 387 8.12 24.99 8.14
CA THR A 387 8.10 25.58 6.79
C THR A 387 9.48 25.38 6.20
N GLY A 388 9.57 24.81 5.00
CA GLY A 388 10.76 24.57 4.18
C GLY A 388 12.07 25.16 4.68
N ASP A 389 12.48 24.78 5.90
CA ASP A 389 13.71 25.24 6.48
C ASP A 389 14.84 24.55 5.71
N GLU A 390 15.62 25.30 4.94
CA GLU A 390 16.79 24.79 4.23
C GLU A 390 17.74 24.03 5.17
N LYS A 391 17.76 24.36 6.45
CA LYS A 391 18.56 23.68 7.47
C LYS A 391 18.04 22.29 7.80
N VAL A 392 16.74 22.08 7.80
CA VAL A 392 16.15 20.75 8.00
C VAL A 392 16.04 20.01 6.68
N GLY A 393 15.84 20.73 5.58
CA GLY A 393 15.90 20.19 4.23
C GLY A 393 14.86 19.10 3.98
N PHE A 394 13.67 19.22 4.57
CA PHE A 394 12.58 18.25 4.32
C PHE A 394 12.30 18.12 2.84
N VAL A 395 12.16 16.90 2.39
CA VAL A 395 11.74 16.61 1.02
C VAL A 395 10.22 16.62 0.99
N SER A 396 9.68 17.17 -0.07
CA SER A 396 8.23 17.12 -0.30
C SER A 396 7.72 15.69 -0.17
N GLY A 397 6.52 15.56 0.36
CA GLY A 397 5.89 14.29 0.62
C GLY A 397 5.90 13.40 -0.60
N GLY A 398 6.55 12.30 -0.45
CA GLY A 398 6.45 11.23 -1.41
C GLY A 398 5.18 10.42 -1.18
N MET A 399 5.10 9.33 -1.87
CA MET A 399 3.92 8.48 -1.92
C MET A 399 3.58 7.83 -0.58
N SER A 400 4.57 7.60 0.29
CA SER A 400 4.35 7.06 1.63
C SER A 400 4.10 8.14 2.67
N GLY A 401 3.31 7.80 3.68
CA GLY A 401 3.13 8.64 4.86
C GLY A 401 4.38 8.69 5.75
N LEU A 402 4.27 9.37 6.87
CA LEU A 402 5.33 9.46 7.87
C LEU A 402 5.25 8.24 8.79
N PRO A 403 6.28 7.39 8.85
CA PRO A 403 6.35 6.35 9.87
C PRO A 403 6.36 6.95 11.27
N VAL A 404 5.72 6.26 12.21
CA VAL A 404 5.66 6.71 13.61
C VAL A 404 6.00 5.55 14.53
N TRP A 405 6.79 5.82 15.56
CA TRP A 405 6.98 4.90 16.68
C TRP A 405 6.74 5.63 17.99
N LYS A 406 5.65 5.28 18.66
CA LYS A 406 5.20 5.97 19.88
C LYS A 406 5.02 7.47 19.63
N ASP A 407 5.83 8.30 20.26
CA ASP A 407 5.84 9.75 20.14
C ASP A 407 6.92 10.28 19.17
N ARG A 408 7.44 9.44 18.29
CA ARG A 408 8.47 9.78 17.30
C ARG A 408 7.94 9.64 15.89
N ALA A 409 8.07 10.69 15.09
CA ALA A 409 7.79 10.69 13.67
C ALA A 409 9.09 10.76 12.86
N PHE A 410 9.16 10.02 11.76
CA PHE A 410 10.32 9.95 10.90
C PHE A 410 10.03 10.64 9.59
N VAL A 411 10.72 11.76 9.35
CA VAL A 411 10.49 12.64 8.20
C VAL A 411 11.70 12.62 7.28
N ARG A 412 11.48 12.46 6.01
CA ARG A 412 12.56 12.47 5.01
C ARG A 412 13.18 13.84 4.87
N THR A 413 14.52 13.85 4.70
CA THR A 413 15.30 15.03 4.35
C THR A 413 16.10 14.78 3.09
N LYS A 414 16.64 15.79 2.46
CA LYS A 414 17.49 15.65 1.26
C LYS A 414 18.72 14.75 1.49
N ALA A 415 19.20 14.68 2.73
CA ALA A 415 20.40 13.94 3.09
C ALA A 415 20.12 12.61 3.81
N GLY A 416 18.87 12.37 4.18
CA GLY A 416 18.49 11.19 4.97
C GLY A 416 17.16 11.35 5.67
N THR A 417 17.10 11.12 6.97
CA THR A 417 15.87 11.17 7.76
C THR A 417 16.06 11.96 9.04
N ALA A 418 15.07 12.75 9.42
CA ALA A 418 14.97 13.41 10.72
C ALA A 418 13.93 12.70 11.59
N MET A 419 14.23 12.56 12.87
CA MET A 419 13.30 12.09 13.89
C MET A 419 12.76 13.29 14.64
N LEU A 420 11.43 13.41 14.68
CA LEU A 420 10.70 14.50 15.34
C LEU A 420 9.92 13.98 16.54
N ASP A 421 9.76 14.83 17.52
CA ASP A 421 8.73 14.65 18.55
C ASP A 421 7.35 14.95 17.96
N VAL A 422 6.43 14.02 18.06
CA VAL A 422 5.07 14.10 17.46
C VAL A 422 4.29 15.30 17.99
N ASN A 423 4.42 15.63 19.27
CA ASN A 423 3.58 16.65 19.91
C ASN A 423 4.11 18.07 19.72
N SER A 424 5.43 18.24 19.69
CA SER A 424 6.07 19.55 19.60
C SER A 424 6.72 19.86 18.24
N GLY A 425 6.91 18.86 17.40
CA GLY A 425 7.65 18.99 16.14
C GLY A 425 9.16 19.17 16.32
N LYS A 426 9.67 19.13 17.55
CA LYS A 426 11.10 19.30 17.80
C LYS A 426 11.91 18.23 17.10
N VAL A 427 12.93 18.63 16.34
CA VAL A 427 13.92 17.72 15.78
C VAL A 427 14.74 17.13 16.90
N LEU A 428 14.66 15.84 17.11
CA LEU A 428 15.35 15.12 18.18
C LEU A 428 16.67 14.55 17.73
N ALA A 429 16.73 14.09 16.49
CA ALA A 429 17.93 13.55 15.88
C ALA A 429 17.84 13.60 14.36
N ARG A 430 18.98 13.46 13.67
CA ARG A 430 19.09 13.35 12.22
C ARG A 430 20.05 12.24 11.86
N PHE A 431 19.75 11.59 10.76
CA PHE A 431 20.63 10.69 10.06
C PHE A 431 20.82 11.20 8.62
N ASP A 432 22.00 11.67 8.32
CA ASP A 432 22.39 12.23 7.03
C ASP A 432 23.36 11.26 6.33
N GLY A 433 22.89 10.13 5.88
CA GLY A 433 23.77 9.08 5.32
C GLY A 433 23.16 8.30 4.17
N ALA A 434 21.92 8.57 3.85
CA ALA A 434 21.23 7.90 2.75
C ALA A 434 20.46 8.94 1.94
N LYS A 435 20.72 9.00 0.63
CA LYS A 435 19.90 9.82 -0.25
C LYS A 435 18.47 9.32 -0.16
N THR A 436 17.56 10.25 0.07
CA THR A 436 16.14 9.96 0.03
C THR A 436 15.54 10.68 -1.16
N ASP A 437 14.69 10.02 -1.85
CA ASP A 437 13.83 10.62 -2.85
C ASP A 437 12.36 10.54 -2.43
N GLN A 438 11.47 10.94 -3.31
CA GLN A 438 10.03 10.92 -3.05
C GLN A 438 9.45 9.51 -2.87
N GLU A 439 10.20 8.48 -3.17
CA GLU A 439 9.78 7.08 -3.16
C GLU A 439 10.40 6.27 -2.03
N SER A 440 11.26 6.92 -1.26
CA SER A 440 11.80 6.30 -0.04
C SER A 440 10.71 5.90 0.93
N HIS A 441 10.85 4.73 1.50
CA HIS A 441 9.92 4.14 2.47
C HIS A 441 10.51 4.06 3.84
N GLY A 442 9.61 3.82 4.79
CA GLY A 442 10.01 3.41 6.10
C GLY A 442 8.83 2.84 6.90
N TYR A 443 9.16 2.02 7.85
CA TYR A 443 8.23 1.42 8.80
C TYR A 443 8.92 1.19 10.13
N CYS A 444 8.14 1.03 11.19
CA CYS A 444 8.65 0.89 12.55
C CYS A 444 8.17 -0.40 13.19
N ALA A 445 9.05 -1.05 13.95
CA ALA A 445 8.70 -2.19 14.79
C ALA A 445 9.68 -2.32 15.96
N GLU A 446 9.18 -2.64 17.16
CA GLU A 446 9.99 -3.00 18.34
C GLU A 446 11.15 -2.03 18.62
N GLY A 447 10.91 -0.74 18.50
CA GLY A 447 11.93 0.28 18.73
C GLY A 447 13.00 0.40 17.65
N ARG A 448 12.71 -0.08 16.46
CA ARG A 448 13.54 0.07 15.26
C ARG A 448 12.77 0.82 14.18
N PHE A 449 13.49 1.68 13.46
CA PHE A 449 13.06 2.30 12.24
C PHE A 449 13.79 1.64 11.06
N PHE A 450 13.02 1.03 10.18
CA PHE A 450 13.49 0.43 8.95
C PHE A 450 13.33 1.46 7.84
N HIS A 451 14.43 1.83 7.24
CA HIS A 451 14.49 2.86 6.21
C HIS A 451 14.95 2.27 4.89
N GLU A 452 14.15 2.47 3.87
CA GLU A 452 14.43 2.09 2.49
C GLU A 452 14.71 3.37 1.69
N PRO A 453 15.98 3.71 1.48
CA PRO A 453 16.36 5.07 1.06
C PRO A 453 16.02 5.40 -0.38
N ASP A 454 16.12 4.48 -1.31
CA ASP A 454 15.87 4.73 -2.73
C ASP A 454 15.39 3.46 -3.43
N SER A 455 14.14 3.46 -3.86
CA SER A 455 13.54 2.35 -4.60
C SER A 455 13.51 2.54 -6.11
N GLN A 456 13.84 3.76 -6.61
CA GLN A 456 13.56 4.12 -8.00
C GLN A 456 14.57 3.70 -9.05
N HIS A 457 15.83 3.80 -8.78
CA HIS A 457 16.82 3.86 -9.87
C HIS A 457 17.70 2.62 -10.01
N GLY A 458 17.21 1.45 -9.60
CA GLY A 458 17.99 0.22 -9.69
C GLY A 458 19.18 0.21 -8.73
N SER A 459 19.15 1.11 -7.79
CA SER A 459 19.97 1.05 -6.62
C SER A 459 19.50 -0.11 -5.74
N THR A 460 20.40 -0.64 -5.04
CA THR A 460 20.24 -1.74 -4.13
C THR A 460 19.04 -1.50 -3.21
N HIS A 461 18.13 -2.47 -3.11
CA HIS A 461 17.04 -2.44 -2.12
C HIS A 461 17.62 -2.68 -0.74
N ASP A 462 18.46 -1.75 -0.34
CA ASP A 462 19.13 -1.80 0.93
C ASP A 462 18.18 -1.28 2.01
N VAL A 463 17.86 -2.11 2.97
CA VAL A 463 17.16 -1.71 4.17
C VAL A 463 18.17 -1.27 5.22
N LEU A 464 18.06 -0.05 5.69
CA LEU A 464 18.80 0.47 6.83
C LEU A 464 17.95 0.35 8.09
N MET A 465 18.49 -0.24 9.12
CA MET A 465 17.84 -0.26 10.42
C MET A 465 18.48 0.77 11.34
N LEU A 466 17.65 1.63 11.94
CA LEU A 466 18.06 2.65 12.90
C LEU A 466 17.31 2.49 14.22
N GLY A 467 17.90 2.93 15.31
CA GLY A 467 17.16 3.02 16.58
C GLY A 467 16.13 4.16 16.55
N THR A 468 15.21 4.16 17.50
CA THR A 468 14.13 5.15 17.58
C THR A 468 14.28 6.14 18.75
N THR A 469 15.47 6.25 19.34
CA THR A 469 15.80 7.26 20.35
C THR A 469 16.91 8.17 19.85
N ALA A 470 17.07 9.35 20.41
CA ALA A 470 18.07 10.31 19.97
C ALA A 470 19.50 9.72 19.96
N ASP A 471 19.85 8.95 20.97
CA ASP A 471 21.18 8.35 21.11
C ASP A 471 21.41 7.16 20.15
N THR A 472 20.33 6.49 19.73
CA THR A 472 20.37 5.29 18.90
C THR A 472 19.97 5.55 17.45
N PHE A 473 19.62 6.79 17.07
CA PHE A 473 19.20 7.15 15.71
C PHE A 473 20.38 7.21 14.74
N LYS A 474 20.96 6.06 14.50
CA LYS A 474 22.09 5.82 13.60
C LYS A 474 21.96 4.40 13.04
N PRO A 475 22.62 4.09 11.92
CA PRO A 475 22.61 2.75 11.37
C PRO A 475 23.03 1.71 12.41
N MET A 476 22.21 0.68 12.53
CA MET A 476 22.48 -0.51 13.31
C MET A 476 22.88 -1.61 12.32
N GLY A 477 24.18 -1.85 12.24
CA GLY A 477 24.75 -2.73 11.23
C GLY A 477 24.97 -2.04 9.87
N LYS A 478 25.19 -2.86 8.85
CA LYS A 478 25.34 -2.43 7.46
C LYS A 478 23.99 -2.40 6.76
N PRO A 479 23.84 -1.63 5.66
CA PRO A 479 22.70 -1.79 4.78
C PRO A 479 22.52 -3.26 4.39
N TRP A 480 21.32 -3.75 4.56
CA TRP A 480 20.98 -5.13 4.25
C TRP A 480 20.31 -5.20 2.89
N ASN A 481 21.04 -5.70 1.92
CA ASN A 481 20.46 -6.05 0.64
C ASN A 481 19.56 -7.26 0.84
N THR A 482 18.26 -7.07 0.67
CA THR A 482 17.32 -8.17 0.80
C THR A 482 17.66 -9.23 -0.26
N PRO A 483 17.97 -10.45 0.12
CA PRO A 483 18.44 -11.46 -0.84
C PRO A 483 17.38 -11.83 -1.87
N HIS A 484 16.15 -11.42 -1.65
CA HIS A 484 15.02 -11.65 -2.53
C HIS A 484 14.29 -10.35 -2.71
N TYR A 485 14.43 -9.84 -3.89
CA TYR A 485 13.88 -8.62 -4.32
C TYR A 485 12.37 -8.73 -4.45
N ASP A 486 11.65 -7.91 -3.74
CA ASP A 486 10.28 -7.61 -4.09
C ASP A 486 10.31 -6.57 -5.20
N ALA A 487 9.90 -6.93 -6.37
CA ALA A 487 9.80 -5.97 -7.45
C ALA A 487 8.70 -4.98 -7.13
N THR A 488 9.09 -3.92 -6.47
CA THR A 488 8.24 -2.75 -6.40
C THR A 488 8.22 -2.09 -7.76
N GLY A 489 7.07 -1.68 -8.20
CA GLY A 489 6.97 -0.82 -9.38
C GLY A 489 7.76 0.46 -9.15
N TYR A 490 8.23 1.03 -10.18
CA TYR A 490 9.01 2.28 -10.23
C TYR A 490 8.43 3.42 -9.35
N GLU A 491 7.18 3.39 -9.02
CA GLU A 491 6.51 4.47 -8.29
C GLU A 491 5.61 3.95 -7.15
N MET A 492 5.76 2.69 -6.75
CA MET A 492 4.79 2.07 -5.84
C MET A 492 5.50 1.40 -4.67
N PRO A 493 5.65 2.11 -3.60
CA PRO A 493 6.21 1.55 -2.40
C PRO A 493 5.33 0.43 -1.82
N ILE A 494 5.96 -0.70 -1.57
CA ILE A 494 5.35 -1.82 -0.87
C ILE A 494 5.68 -1.70 0.61
N SER A 495 4.68 -1.78 1.46
CA SER A 495 4.91 -1.88 2.89
C SER A 495 5.35 -3.30 3.26
N HIS A 496 6.39 -3.42 4.04
CA HIS A 496 6.90 -4.70 4.53
C HIS A 496 6.39 -4.97 5.94
N PRO A 497 5.44 -5.90 6.12
CA PRO A 497 4.92 -6.21 7.44
C PRO A 497 5.99 -6.74 8.39
N VAL A 498 6.08 -6.15 9.56
CA VAL A 498 6.79 -6.74 10.70
C VAL A 498 5.75 -7.09 11.76
N VAL A 499 5.59 -8.37 12.04
CA VAL A 499 4.57 -8.85 12.98
C VAL A 499 5.21 -9.78 13.99
N ALA A 500 5.15 -9.43 15.27
CA ALA A 500 5.75 -10.19 16.37
C ALA A 500 7.22 -10.57 16.09
N GLY A 501 7.99 -9.60 15.61
CA GLY A 501 9.42 -9.77 15.29
C GLY A 501 9.72 -10.56 14.02
N HIS A 502 8.73 -10.89 13.22
CA HIS A 502 8.91 -11.51 11.90
C HIS A 502 8.68 -10.49 10.79
N LEU A 503 9.65 -10.37 9.90
CA LEU A 503 9.57 -9.57 8.69
C LEU A 503 9.10 -10.45 7.53
N TYR A 504 8.07 -10.00 6.83
CA TYR A 504 7.54 -10.68 5.65
C TYR A 504 7.86 -9.87 4.40
N LEU A 505 8.57 -10.50 3.47
CA LEU A 505 8.95 -9.91 2.19
C LEU A 505 8.28 -10.64 1.04
N ARG A 506 7.82 -9.88 0.07
CA ARG A 506 7.26 -10.43 -1.15
C ARG A 506 8.32 -10.46 -2.24
N GLY A 507 8.78 -11.63 -2.59
CA GLY A 507 9.69 -11.84 -3.71
C GLY A 507 8.97 -12.32 -4.97
N ALA A 508 9.67 -12.29 -6.10
CA ALA A 508 9.15 -12.78 -7.39
C ALA A 508 8.79 -14.28 -7.34
N ASP A 509 9.51 -15.02 -6.57
CA ASP A 509 9.49 -16.48 -6.49
C ASP A 509 8.86 -16.99 -5.19
N GLY A 510 8.25 -16.12 -4.41
CA GLY A 510 7.54 -16.48 -3.19
C GLY A 510 7.54 -15.40 -2.11
N ILE A 511 6.87 -15.69 -1.02
CA ILE A 511 6.90 -14.90 0.21
C ILE A 511 8.02 -15.43 1.10
N TYR A 512 8.75 -14.54 1.73
CA TYR A 512 9.84 -14.85 2.65
C TYR A 512 9.49 -14.36 4.05
N CYS A 513 9.76 -15.19 5.05
CA CYS A 513 9.62 -14.83 6.46
C CYS A 513 11.00 -14.85 7.13
N TRP A 514 11.39 -13.72 7.69
CA TRP A 514 12.64 -13.55 8.41
C TRP A 514 12.36 -13.30 9.90
N ASP A 515 13.01 -14.04 10.77
CA ASP A 515 12.97 -13.82 12.21
C ASP A 515 14.02 -12.78 12.59
N LEU A 516 13.57 -11.63 13.06
CA LEU A 516 14.39 -10.51 13.49
C LEU A 516 14.68 -10.54 14.99
N ARG A 517 14.13 -11.47 15.74
CA ARG A 517 14.27 -11.51 17.19
C ARG A 517 15.69 -11.92 17.58
N ARG A 518 16.26 -11.18 18.55
CA ARG A 518 17.50 -11.58 19.19
C ARG A 518 17.26 -12.84 20.02
N LYS A 519 18.17 -13.81 19.92
CA LYS A 519 18.15 -15.01 20.77
C LYS A 519 18.64 -14.70 22.17
#